data_ad11b2292c6626626cba72c8ac7e79a0
#
_entry.id   ad11b2292c6626626cba72c8ac7e79a0
#
_cell.length_a   1.000
_cell.length_b   1.000
_cell.length_c   1.000
_cell.angle_alpha   90.00
_cell.angle_beta   90.00
_cell.angle_gamma   90.00
#
_symmetry.space_group_name_H-M   'P 1'
#
loop_
_entity.id
_entity.type
_entity.pdbx_description
1 polymer ?
#
loop_
_entity_poly.entity_id
_entity_poly.type
_entity_poly.pdbx_seq_one_letter_code
_entity_poly.pdbx_strand_id
1 'polypeptide(L)'
;MATRQIYQLYAELKDYSPKISRRFEVVSTITIARLGYILMTLFEMQAHHLFCFDLPVSENYRIRMADQYSPKEIEKLTRTFFTENPVYRNLQLELKNEHIESSPDSADATEALLKNMLDLVGERIDLTYDFGDNWEVITKLEKVYSDDTTLASDFPRVLEGAGFGIIE
;
A
#
# COMPACT_ATOMS: atom_id res chain seq x y z
N MET A 1 -18.50 1.00 -22.32
CA MET A 1 -17.72 1.58 -21.22
C MET A 1 -16.52 0.71 -20.95
N ALA A 2 -15.40 1.33 -20.60
CA ALA A 2 -14.20 0.58 -20.27
C ALA A 2 -14.38 -0.14 -18.93
N THR A 3 -13.99 -1.42 -18.89
CA THR A 3 -13.97 -2.21 -17.65
C THR A 3 -12.91 -1.66 -16.70
N ARG A 4 -13.28 -1.43 -15.45
CA ARG A 4 -12.37 -1.00 -14.40
C ARG A 4 -11.98 -2.18 -13.52
N GLN A 5 -10.72 -2.26 -13.19
CA GLN A 5 -10.24 -3.18 -12.17
C GLN A 5 -10.34 -2.48 -10.82
N ILE A 6 -11.04 -3.10 -9.90
CA ILE A 6 -11.28 -2.57 -8.55
C ILE A 6 -10.49 -3.40 -7.54
N TYR A 7 -9.81 -2.71 -6.65
CA TYR A 7 -9.10 -3.29 -5.51
C TYR A 7 -9.88 -3.06 -4.22
N GLN A 8 -10.19 -4.13 -3.52
CA GLN A 8 -10.64 -4.06 -2.13
C GLN A 8 -9.42 -4.15 -1.23
N LEU A 9 -9.23 -3.13 -0.41
CA LEU A 9 -8.09 -2.99 0.48
C LEU A 9 -8.56 -3.02 1.95
N TYR A 10 -7.75 -3.65 2.79
CA TYR A 10 -7.87 -3.60 4.23
C TYR A 10 -6.66 -2.87 4.81
N ALA A 11 -6.92 -1.78 5.52
CA ALA A 11 -5.89 -0.96 6.15
C ALA A 11 -6.07 -0.98 7.67
N GLU A 12 -4.97 -1.11 8.39
CA GLU A 12 -4.95 -1.18 9.84
C GLU A 12 -3.80 -0.33 10.40
N LEU A 13 -4.09 0.45 11.44
CA LEU A 13 -3.08 1.18 12.17
C LEU A 13 -2.23 0.19 12.97
N LYS A 14 -0.92 0.16 12.70
CA LYS A 14 0.01 -0.80 13.26
C LYS A 14 0.15 -0.62 14.78
N ASP A 15 0.23 -1.74 15.47
CA ASP A 15 0.50 -1.81 16.93
C ASP A 15 -0.53 -1.07 17.82
N TYR A 16 -1.75 -0.90 17.31
CA TYR A 16 -2.82 -0.25 18.07
C TYR A 16 -3.83 -1.26 18.61
N SER A 17 -4.22 -1.08 19.87
CA SER A 17 -5.23 -1.90 20.52
C SER A 17 -6.19 -1.01 21.32
N PRO A 18 -7.54 -1.13 21.15
CA PRO A 18 -8.20 -1.98 20.14
C PRO A 18 -7.89 -1.55 18.70
N LYS A 19 -8.09 -2.46 17.75
CA LYS A 19 -7.77 -2.22 16.34
C LYS A 19 -8.49 -1.01 15.76
N ILE A 20 -7.74 -0.21 15.00
CA ILE A 20 -8.27 0.85 14.15
C ILE A 20 -8.04 0.43 12.71
N SER A 21 -9.13 0.18 11.99
CA SER A 21 -9.06 -0.39 10.65
C SER A 21 -10.09 0.19 9.70
N ARG A 22 -9.81 0.08 8.41
CA ARG A 22 -10.73 0.48 7.34
C ARG A 22 -10.67 -0.55 6.22
N ARG A 23 -11.83 -0.95 5.73
CA ARG A 23 -11.96 -1.75 4.50
C ARG A 23 -12.63 -0.88 3.47
N PHE A 24 -12.00 -0.76 2.30
CA PHE A 24 -12.45 0.17 1.27
C PHE A 24 -12.08 -0.32 -0.11
N GLU A 25 -12.72 0.28 -1.12
CA GLU A 25 -12.46 -0.06 -2.51
C GLU A 25 -11.93 1.16 -3.26
N VAL A 26 -11.00 0.91 -4.17
CA VAL A 26 -10.42 1.93 -5.05
C VAL A 26 -10.28 1.37 -6.47
N VAL A 27 -10.23 2.25 -7.44
CA VAL A 27 -9.83 1.87 -8.80
C VAL A 27 -8.33 1.60 -8.80
N SER A 28 -7.90 0.50 -9.40
CA SER A 28 -6.51 0.05 -9.36
C SER A 28 -5.52 0.99 -10.05
N THR A 29 -6.01 1.90 -10.88
CA THR A 29 -5.18 2.87 -11.64
C THR A 29 -4.88 4.16 -10.89
N ILE A 30 -5.26 4.28 -9.62
CA ILE A 30 -4.86 5.43 -8.81
C ILE A 30 -3.35 5.41 -8.56
N THR A 31 -2.78 6.60 -8.34
CA THR A 31 -1.38 6.71 -7.94
C THR A 31 -1.18 6.33 -6.48
N ILE A 32 0.04 5.97 -6.12
CA ILE A 32 0.39 5.71 -4.70
C ILE A 32 0.22 6.97 -3.85
N ALA A 33 0.53 8.14 -4.38
CA ALA A 33 0.27 9.41 -3.68
C ALA A 33 -1.22 9.57 -3.36
N ARG A 34 -2.11 9.27 -4.31
CA ARG A 34 -3.56 9.33 -4.07
C ARG A 34 -4.00 8.34 -3.00
N LEU A 35 -3.45 7.13 -3.01
CA LEU A 35 -3.69 6.16 -1.92
C LEU A 35 -3.29 6.74 -0.56
N GLY A 36 -2.16 7.43 -0.49
CA GLY A 36 -1.71 8.11 0.74
C GLY A 36 -2.74 9.11 1.25
N TYR A 37 -3.27 9.97 0.40
CA TYR A 37 -4.30 10.94 0.78
C TYR A 37 -5.62 10.28 1.16
N ILE A 38 -6.01 9.19 0.51
CA ILE A 38 -7.18 8.39 0.89
C ILE A 38 -6.99 7.81 2.30
N LEU A 39 -5.85 7.19 2.58
CA LEU A 39 -5.55 6.62 3.90
C LEU A 39 -5.53 7.71 4.99
N MET A 40 -4.88 8.84 4.74
CA MET A 40 -4.88 9.95 5.68
C MET A 40 -6.30 10.42 6.01
N THR A 41 -7.16 10.52 5.01
CA THR A 41 -8.57 10.90 5.20
C THR A 41 -9.33 9.84 6.01
N LEU A 42 -9.15 8.55 5.69
CA LEU A 42 -9.83 7.46 6.39
C LEU A 42 -9.43 7.31 7.85
N PHE A 43 -8.18 7.62 8.17
CA PHE A 43 -7.67 7.58 9.55
C PHE A 43 -7.68 8.94 10.24
N GLU A 44 -8.36 9.92 9.64
CA GLU A 44 -8.54 11.28 10.19
C GLU A 44 -7.23 12.02 10.49
N MET A 45 -6.19 11.73 9.71
CA MET A 45 -4.93 12.45 9.75
C MET A 45 -5.09 13.82 9.07
N GLN A 46 -4.48 14.85 9.62
CA GLN A 46 -4.66 16.23 9.13
C GLN A 46 -3.84 16.55 7.88
N ALA A 47 -2.97 15.63 7.46
CA ALA A 47 -2.10 15.78 6.28
C ALA A 47 -1.14 17.00 6.36
N HIS A 48 -0.78 17.40 7.57
CA HIS A 48 0.17 18.49 7.80
C HIS A 48 1.63 18.03 7.73
N HIS A 49 1.86 16.71 7.75
CA HIS A 49 3.18 16.11 7.76
C HIS A 49 3.45 15.33 6.48
N LEU A 50 4.72 15.04 6.25
CA LEU A 50 5.16 14.21 5.14
C LEU A 50 4.79 12.75 5.37
N PHE A 51 4.66 12.02 4.28
CA PHE A 51 4.44 10.59 4.31
C PHE A 51 5.30 9.88 3.26
N CYS A 52 5.55 8.61 3.48
CA CYS A 52 6.11 7.71 2.47
C CYS A 52 5.43 6.36 2.54
N PHE A 53 5.60 5.58 1.48
CA PHE A 53 5.22 4.19 1.46
C PHE A 53 6.44 3.30 1.39
N ASP A 54 6.36 2.16 2.07
CA ASP A 54 7.29 1.05 1.93
C ASP A 54 6.56 -0.14 1.31
N LEU A 55 7.05 -0.58 0.16
CA LEU A 55 6.59 -1.81 -0.47
C LEU A 55 7.51 -2.94 -0.01
N PRO A 56 7.03 -3.90 0.80
CA PRO A 56 7.85 -5.01 1.27
C PRO A 56 8.03 -6.06 0.17
N VAL A 57 8.92 -5.78 -0.78
CA VAL A 57 9.12 -6.58 -2.00
C VAL A 57 9.43 -8.04 -1.67
N SER A 58 10.27 -8.30 -0.66
CA SER A 58 10.62 -9.66 -0.29
C SER A 58 9.44 -10.47 0.25
N GLU A 59 8.53 -9.85 0.97
CA GLU A 59 7.32 -10.51 1.47
C GLU A 59 6.30 -10.72 0.36
N ASN A 60 6.06 -9.71 -0.46
CA ASN A 60 5.14 -9.80 -1.59
C ASN A 60 5.64 -10.82 -2.63
N TYR A 61 6.95 -10.94 -2.82
CA TYR A 61 7.56 -11.95 -3.68
C TYR A 61 7.17 -13.37 -3.26
N ARG A 62 7.11 -13.66 -1.97
CA ARG A 62 6.70 -14.98 -1.47
C ARG A 62 5.27 -15.32 -1.90
N ILE A 63 4.39 -14.35 -1.91
CA ILE A 63 3.00 -14.52 -2.35
C ILE A 63 2.95 -14.84 -3.84
N ARG A 64 3.73 -14.13 -4.65
CA ARG A 64 3.81 -14.35 -6.11
C ARG A 64 4.38 -15.73 -6.48
N MET A 65 5.25 -16.27 -5.67
CA MET A 65 5.88 -17.57 -5.92
C MET A 65 5.09 -18.76 -5.39
N ALA A 66 4.04 -18.52 -4.56
CA ALA A 66 3.32 -19.58 -3.85
C ALA A 66 2.67 -20.63 -4.76
N ASP A 67 2.26 -20.27 -5.97
CA ASP A 67 1.63 -21.19 -6.93
C ASP A 67 2.65 -22.04 -7.69
N GLN A 68 3.92 -21.65 -7.74
CA GLN A 68 4.94 -22.28 -8.57
C GLN A 68 5.93 -23.12 -7.75
N TYR A 69 6.13 -22.78 -6.48
CA TYR A 69 7.16 -23.36 -5.63
C TYR A 69 6.60 -23.74 -4.26
N SER A 70 7.20 -24.75 -3.64
CA SER A 70 6.89 -25.12 -2.27
C SER A 70 7.38 -24.03 -1.29
N PRO A 71 6.79 -23.95 -0.07
CA PRO A 71 7.26 -22.98 0.95
C PRO A 71 8.76 -23.07 1.24
N LYS A 72 9.34 -24.26 1.20
CA LYS A 72 10.77 -24.48 1.44
C LYS A 72 11.63 -23.94 0.30
N GLU A 73 11.19 -24.11 -0.94
CA GLU A 73 11.87 -23.58 -2.13
C GLU A 73 11.79 -22.06 -2.16
N ILE A 74 10.62 -21.49 -1.84
CA ILE A 74 10.41 -20.03 -1.75
C ILE A 74 11.36 -19.44 -0.71
N GLU A 75 11.47 -20.03 0.47
CA GLU A 75 12.36 -19.57 1.53
C GLU A 75 13.82 -19.56 1.07
N LYS A 76 14.26 -20.60 0.38
CA LYS A 76 15.61 -20.71 -0.16
C LYS A 76 15.87 -19.65 -1.23
N LEU A 77 14.97 -19.50 -2.20
CA LEU A 77 15.09 -18.52 -3.28
C LEU A 77 15.10 -17.08 -2.74
N THR A 78 14.17 -16.79 -1.84
CA THR A 78 14.05 -15.46 -1.21
C THR A 78 15.30 -15.11 -0.43
N ARG A 79 15.79 -16.03 0.39
CA ARG A 79 16.99 -15.85 1.20
C ARG A 79 18.20 -15.56 0.31
N THR A 80 18.41 -16.37 -0.70
CA THR A 80 19.56 -16.23 -1.61
C THR A 80 19.50 -14.90 -2.35
N PHE A 81 18.39 -14.62 -3.03
CA PHE A 81 18.25 -13.42 -3.85
C PHE A 81 18.41 -12.13 -3.02
N PHE A 82 17.69 -12.02 -1.91
CA PHE A 82 17.71 -10.79 -1.11
C PHE A 82 18.90 -10.68 -0.17
N THR A 83 19.65 -11.76 0.06
CA THR A 83 20.95 -11.68 0.74
C THR A 83 22.01 -11.09 -0.19
N GLU A 84 21.98 -11.51 -1.45
CA GLU A 84 22.89 -10.97 -2.47
C GLU A 84 22.49 -9.58 -2.95
N ASN A 85 21.20 -9.23 -2.87
CA ASN A 85 20.65 -7.99 -3.35
C ASN A 85 19.78 -7.29 -2.29
N PRO A 86 20.36 -6.87 -1.16
CA PRO A 86 19.58 -6.35 -0.03
C PRO A 86 18.82 -5.07 -0.35
N VAL A 87 19.28 -4.28 -1.31
CA VAL A 87 18.61 -3.05 -1.76
C VAL A 87 17.21 -3.31 -2.35
N TYR A 88 16.95 -4.52 -2.84
CA TYR A 88 15.66 -4.87 -3.42
C TYR A 88 14.65 -5.45 -2.42
N ARG A 89 14.99 -5.55 -1.13
CA ARG A 89 14.06 -6.06 -0.12
C ARG A 89 12.83 -5.20 0.06
N ASN A 90 13.00 -3.90 -0.01
CA ASN A 90 11.93 -2.92 0.13
C ASN A 90 12.09 -1.84 -0.94
N LEU A 91 10.97 -1.38 -1.46
CA LEU A 91 10.92 -0.20 -2.33
C LEU A 91 10.23 0.92 -1.56
N GLN A 92 10.91 2.03 -1.41
CA GLN A 92 10.33 3.23 -0.81
C GLN A 92 9.72 4.11 -1.89
N LEU A 93 8.52 4.63 -1.65
CA LEU A 93 7.81 5.55 -2.54
C LEU A 93 7.54 6.85 -1.78
N GLU A 94 8.02 7.96 -2.34
CA GLU A 94 7.97 9.27 -1.72
C GLU A 94 7.35 10.30 -2.67
N LEU A 95 6.84 11.40 -2.11
CA LEU A 95 6.51 12.58 -2.90
C LEU A 95 7.81 13.24 -3.34
N LYS A 96 8.10 13.20 -4.64
CA LYS A 96 9.29 13.84 -5.20
C LYS A 96 8.93 15.18 -5.83
N ASN A 97 9.46 16.26 -5.28
CA ASN A 97 9.40 17.59 -5.87
C ASN A 97 10.64 18.40 -5.49
N GLU A 98 10.83 19.57 -6.10
CA GLU A 98 11.98 20.46 -5.90
C GLU A 98 12.15 20.97 -4.45
N HIS A 99 11.12 20.86 -3.63
CA HIS A 99 11.09 21.39 -2.26
C HIS A 99 11.14 20.30 -1.19
N ILE A 100 11.09 19.04 -1.59
CA ILE A 100 11.13 17.91 -0.66
C ILE A 100 12.39 17.10 -0.89
N GLU A 101 13.23 17.02 0.14
CA GLU A 101 14.39 16.16 0.12
C GLU A 101 13.95 14.70 0.18
N SER A 102 14.31 13.92 -0.83
CA SER A 102 13.94 12.52 -0.94
C SER A 102 15.16 11.63 -1.20
N SER A 103 15.04 10.35 -0.87
CA SER A 103 16.07 9.37 -1.15
C SER A 103 16.28 9.19 -2.66
N PRO A 104 17.53 9.13 -3.16
CA PRO A 104 17.80 8.91 -4.59
C PRO A 104 17.26 7.58 -5.12
N ASP A 105 17.17 6.57 -4.24
CA ASP A 105 16.77 5.21 -4.61
C ASP A 105 15.26 4.96 -4.46
N SER A 106 14.51 5.97 -4.02
CA SER A 106 13.05 5.86 -3.90
C SER A 106 12.34 6.11 -5.23
N ALA A 107 11.15 5.53 -5.38
CA ALA A 107 10.25 5.81 -6.50
C ALA A 107 9.36 7.02 -6.21
N ASP A 108 8.85 7.63 -7.26
CA ASP A 108 7.94 8.77 -7.16
C ASP A 108 6.50 8.28 -6.97
N ALA A 109 5.94 8.54 -5.79
CA ALA A 109 4.57 8.17 -5.46
C ALA A 109 3.51 8.87 -6.32
N THR A 110 3.83 10.00 -6.94
CA THR A 110 2.90 10.73 -7.83
C THR A 110 2.80 10.10 -9.21
N GLU A 111 3.77 9.27 -9.60
CA GLU A 111 3.84 8.60 -10.90
C GLU A 111 3.54 7.09 -10.80
N ALA A 112 3.90 6.45 -9.69
CA ALA A 112 3.67 5.03 -9.49
C ALA A 112 2.18 4.73 -9.34
N LEU A 113 1.69 3.72 -10.07
CA LEU A 113 0.29 3.29 -10.01
C LEU A 113 0.12 2.11 -9.06
N LEU A 114 -0.97 2.09 -8.32
CA LEU A 114 -1.29 1.03 -7.37
C LEU A 114 -1.25 -0.36 -8.02
N LYS A 115 -1.84 -0.51 -9.20
CA LYS A 115 -1.87 -1.79 -9.94
C LYS A 115 -0.49 -2.34 -10.30
N ASN A 116 0.54 -1.48 -10.35
CA ASN A 116 1.91 -1.90 -10.64
C ASN A 116 2.68 -2.26 -9.35
N MET A 117 2.17 -1.85 -8.20
CA MET A 117 2.77 -2.14 -6.89
C MET A 117 2.15 -3.37 -6.25
N LEU A 118 0.83 -3.51 -6.30
CA LEU A 118 0.08 -4.65 -5.78
C LEU A 118 -0.67 -5.34 -6.92
N ASP A 119 -0.57 -6.65 -7.01
CA ASP A 119 -1.19 -7.44 -8.07
C ASP A 119 -2.00 -8.63 -7.53
N LEU A 120 -1.48 -9.33 -6.54
CA LEU A 120 -2.08 -10.53 -5.99
C LEU A 120 -2.65 -10.31 -4.58
N VAL A 121 -3.78 -10.96 -4.32
CA VAL A 121 -4.40 -10.97 -2.99
C VAL A 121 -3.41 -11.43 -1.94
N GLY A 122 -3.32 -10.68 -0.84
CA GLY A 122 -2.36 -10.89 0.24
C GLY A 122 -1.14 -9.99 0.18
N GLU A 123 -0.83 -9.41 -0.96
CA GLU A 123 0.25 -8.43 -1.06
C GLU A 123 -0.10 -7.16 -0.28
N ARG A 124 0.92 -6.49 0.26
CA ARG A 124 0.72 -5.31 1.09
C ARG A 124 1.64 -4.16 0.73
N ILE A 125 1.25 -2.97 1.14
CA ILE A 125 2.03 -1.74 1.11
C ILE A 125 1.79 -0.97 2.40
N ASP A 126 2.84 -0.41 2.99
CA ASP A 126 2.79 0.21 4.30
C ASP A 126 3.02 1.72 4.20
N LEU A 127 2.10 2.51 4.77
CA LEU A 127 2.22 3.96 4.87
C LEU A 127 2.91 4.34 6.19
N THR A 128 3.88 5.25 6.11
CA THR A 128 4.40 5.96 7.29
C THR A 128 4.04 7.44 7.16
N TYR A 129 3.31 7.95 8.12
CA TYR A 129 2.90 9.34 8.21
C TYR A 129 3.52 10.00 9.43
N ASP A 130 4.00 11.23 9.26
CA ASP A 130 4.71 12.00 10.27
C ASP A 130 5.97 11.30 10.78
N PHE A 131 7.11 11.64 10.21
CA PHE A 131 8.40 10.99 10.52
C PHE A 131 8.90 11.24 11.94
N GLY A 132 8.28 12.17 12.69
CA GLY A 132 8.51 12.34 14.12
C GLY A 132 7.77 11.30 14.95
N ASP A 133 6.46 11.19 14.75
CA ASP A 133 5.59 10.26 15.48
C ASP A 133 5.52 8.87 14.86
N ASN A 134 5.82 8.74 13.56
CA ASN A 134 5.84 7.47 12.82
C ASN A 134 4.53 6.66 12.91
N TRP A 135 3.42 7.29 12.54
CA TRP A 135 2.16 6.57 12.37
C TRP A 135 2.26 5.63 11.18
N GLU A 136 2.12 4.34 11.40
CA GLU A 136 2.21 3.32 10.36
C GLU A 136 0.85 2.69 10.10
N VAL A 137 0.46 2.64 8.81
CA VAL A 137 -0.76 1.99 8.34
C VAL A 137 -0.39 0.87 7.39
N ILE A 138 -0.71 -0.35 7.76
CA ILE A 138 -0.49 -1.54 6.93
C ILE A 138 -1.71 -1.73 6.05
N THR A 139 -1.52 -1.75 4.74
CA THR A 139 -2.61 -1.91 3.75
C THR A 139 -2.40 -3.18 2.94
N LYS A 140 -3.38 -4.06 2.96
CA LYS A 140 -3.36 -5.36 2.30
C LYS A 140 -4.41 -5.45 1.21
N LEU A 141 -4.04 -6.01 0.07
CA LEU A 141 -4.97 -6.32 -1.01
C LEU A 141 -5.76 -7.58 -0.65
N GLU A 142 -7.09 -7.45 -0.53
CA GLU A 142 -7.98 -8.56 -0.15
C GLU A 142 -8.74 -9.14 -1.34
N LYS A 143 -9.09 -8.33 -2.32
CA LYS A 143 -9.92 -8.76 -3.45
C LYS A 143 -9.63 -7.91 -4.67
N VAL A 144 -9.64 -8.56 -5.83
CA VAL A 144 -9.56 -7.90 -7.14
C VAL A 144 -10.77 -8.33 -7.96
N TYR A 145 -11.48 -7.38 -8.53
CA TYR A 145 -12.59 -7.68 -9.43
C TYR A 145 -12.73 -6.62 -10.52
N SER A 146 -13.43 -6.96 -11.57
CA SER A 146 -13.70 -6.06 -12.69
C SER A 146 -15.13 -5.51 -12.59
N ASP A 147 -15.28 -4.22 -12.84
CA ASP A 147 -16.57 -3.53 -12.83
C ASP A 147 -16.66 -2.60 -14.03
N ASP A 148 -17.75 -2.71 -14.77
CA ASP A 148 -18.08 -1.86 -15.92
C ASP A 148 -19.35 -1.03 -15.69
N THR A 149 -20.00 -1.20 -14.54
CA THR A 149 -21.32 -0.59 -14.25
C THR A 149 -21.22 0.67 -13.41
N THR A 150 -20.20 0.80 -12.55
CA THR A 150 -20.00 1.97 -11.69
C THR A 150 -19.14 3.02 -12.38
N LEU A 151 -19.29 4.27 -11.94
CA LEU A 151 -18.44 5.38 -12.39
C LEU A 151 -17.17 5.44 -11.56
N ALA A 152 -16.08 5.94 -12.15
CA ALA A 152 -14.84 6.18 -11.41
C ALA A 152 -15.04 7.12 -10.21
N SER A 153 -16.01 8.04 -10.31
CA SER A 153 -16.37 8.97 -9.23
C SER A 153 -17.04 8.29 -8.02
N ASP A 154 -17.46 7.03 -8.14
CA ASP A 154 -18.01 6.26 -7.03
C ASP A 154 -16.93 5.72 -6.09
N PHE A 155 -15.67 5.89 -6.44
CA PHE A 155 -14.53 5.47 -5.67
C PHE A 155 -13.66 6.66 -5.22
N PRO A 156 -13.01 6.61 -4.05
CA PRO A 156 -12.96 5.50 -3.11
C PRO A 156 -14.30 5.26 -2.40
N ARG A 157 -14.56 4.02 -2.02
CA ARG A 157 -15.79 3.61 -1.35
C ARG A 157 -15.48 2.82 -0.08
N VAL A 158 -15.89 3.35 1.08
CA VAL A 158 -15.69 2.67 2.36
C VAL A 158 -16.73 1.59 2.55
N LEU A 159 -16.29 0.39 2.90
CA LEU A 159 -17.15 -0.76 3.16
C LEU A 159 -17.37 -1.00 4.64
N GLU A 160 -16.32 -0.82 5.45
CA GLU A 160 -16.30 -1.21 6.84
C GLU A 160 -15.19 -0.44 7.57
N GLY A 161 -15.37 -0.24 8.86
CA GLY A 161 -14.35 0.39 9.70
C GLY A 161 -14.53 0.03 11.19
N ALA A 162 -13.43 0.07 11.91
CA ALA A 162 -13.40 -0.13 13.36
C ALA A 162 -12.48 0.92 13.99
N GLY A 163 -12.92 1.46 15.14
CA GLY A 163 -12.16 2.47 15.86
C GLY A 163 -12.25 3.88 15.28
N PHE A 164 -11.87 4.85 16.10
CA PHE A 164 -11.75 6.26 15.69
C PHE A 164 -10.40 6.48 14.99
N GLY A 165 -10.28 7.63 14.31
CA GLY A 165 -9.02 8.05 13.73
C GLY A 165 -8.00 8.51 14.77
N ILE A 166 -6.82 8.88 14.32
CA ILE A 166 -5.80 9.42 15.21
C ILE A 166 -6.09 10.88 15.54
N ILE A 167 -5.71 11.28 16.73
CA ILE A 167 -5.76 12.68 17.19
C ILE A 167 -4.34 13.20 17.17
N GLU A 168 -4.11 14.21 16.36
CA GLU A 168 -2.83 14.91 16.26
C GLU A 168 -2.74 16.07 17.23
#